data_cebcf0ce451ceee66e6bd26c06f38ff2
#
_entry.id   cebcf0ce451ceee66e6bd26c06f38ff2
#
_cell.length_a   1.000
_cell.length_b   1.000
_cell.length_c   1.000
_cell.angle_alpha   90.00
_cell.angle_beta   90.00
_cell.angle_gamma   90.00
#
_symmetry.space_group_name_H-M   'P 1'
#
loop_
_entity.id
_entity.type
_entity.pdbx_description
1 polymer ?
#
loop_
_entity_poly.entity_id
_entity_poly.type
_entity_poly.pdbx_seq_one_letter_code
_entity_poly.pdbx_strand_id
1 'polypeptide(L)'
;MLTVQATAKLRLLAEQMEQLRAKARRILSETREHQELHRAQCGFSKKAGQAYHLYRKPSGELLFSLVDPSEWRAEPPFEYVGTYRLELDKTWKKLKG
;
A
#
# COMPACT_ATOMS: atom_id res chain seq x y z
N MET A 1 29.21 13.67 -34.78
CA MET A 1 27.82 14.17 -34.83
C MET A 1 26.84 13.01 -34.97
N LEU A 2 25.80 12.99 -34.17
CA LEU A 2 24.78 11.95 -34.22
C LEU A 2 23.86 12.20 -35.45
N THR A 3 23.46 11.13 -36.13
CA THR A 3 22.46 11.20 -37.18
C THR A 3 21.07 11.42 -36.58
N VAL A 4 20.12 11.88 -37.40
CA VAL A 4 18.71 12.02 -36.99
C VAL A 4 18.14 10.69 -36.51
N GLN A 5 18.47 9.59 -37.18
CA GLN A 5 18.02 8.25 -36.78
C GLN A 5 18.61 7.82 -35.46
N ALA A 6 19.89 8.07 -35.20
CA ALA A 6 20.54 7.74 -33.93
C ALA A 6 19.93 8.54 -32.81
N THR A 7 19.66 9.83 -33.01
CA THR A 7 19.03 10.70 -32.02
C THR A 7 17.62 10.21 -31.67
N ALA A 8 16.83 9.81 -32.68
CA ALA A 8 15.48 9.28 -32.45
C ALA A 8 15.50 7.97 -31.66
N LYS A 9 16.44 7.07 -31.99
CA LYS A 9 16.59 5.79 -31.25
C LYS A 9 17.00 6.01 -29.81
N LEU A 10 17.93 6.94 -29.56
CA LEU A 10 18.36 7.27 -28.19
C LEU A 10 17.23 7.89 -27.38
N ARG A 11 16.41 8.72 -27.99
CA ARG A 11 15.25 9.31 -27.32
C ARG A 11 14.23 8.24 -26.92
N LEU A 12 13.96 7.29 -27.81
CA LEU A 12 13.06 6.18 -27.52
C LEU A 12 13.57 5.32 -26.36
N LEU A 13 14.86 5.03 -26.36
CA LEU A 13 15.49 4.26 -25.26
C LEU A 13 15.38 5.01 -23.93
N ALA A 14 15.59 6.33 -23.93
CA ALA A 14 15.45 7.14 -22.73
C ALA A 14 14.02 7.09 -22.18
N GLU A 15 13.02 7.15 -23.05
CA GLU A 15 11.61 7.01 -22.66
C GLU A 15 11.32 5.64 -22.05
N GLN A 16 11.84 4.57 -22.62
CA GLN A 16 11.70 3.20 -22.11
C GLN A 16 12.35 3.05 -20.74
N MET A 17 13.54 3.64 -20.54
CA MET A 17 14.21 3.65 -19.24
C MET A 17 13.37 4.34 -18.17
N GLU A 18 12.75 5.46 -18.51
CA GLU A 18 11.90 6.19 -17.57
C GLU A 18 10.65 5.40 -17.19
N GLN A 19 10.05 4.70 -18.15
CA GLN A 19 8.92 3.81 -17.89
C GLN A 19 9.29 2.67 -16.94
N LEU A 20 10.46 2.06 -17.15
CA LEU A 20 10.97 0.99 -16.29
C LEU A 20 11.27 1.48 -14.88
N ARG A 21 11.84 2.68 -14.73
CA ARG A 21 12.08 3.31 -13.43
C ARG A 21 10.76 3.54 -12.68
N ALA A 22 9.73 4.02 -13.38
CA ALA A 22 8.42 4.24 -12.78
C ALA A 22 7.81 2.93 -12.27
N LYS A 23 7.93 1.85 -13.04
CA LYS A 23 7.47 0.52 -12.63
C LYS A 23 8.22 0.02 -11.39
N ALA A 24 9.54 0.18 -11.38
CA ALA A 24 10.36 -0.23 -10.24
C ALA A 24 9.98 0.50 -8.95
N ARG A 25 9.76 1.82 -9.04
CA ARG A 25 9.31 2.62 -7.88
C ARG A 25 7.96 2.15 -7.36
N ARG A 26 7.03 1.81 -8.26
CA ARG A 26 5.72 1.30 -7.89
C ARG A 26 5.82 -0.03 -7.14
N ILE A 27 6.60 -0.96 -7.67
CA ILE A 27 6.82 -2.27 -7.04
C ILE A 27 7.43 -2.12 -5.64
N LEU A 28 8.43 -1.25 -5.49
CA LEU A 28 9.06 -0.99 -4.19
C LEU A 28 8.06 -0.38 -3.20
N SER A 29 7.23 0.56 -3.65
CA SER A 29 6.21 1.18 -2.81
C SER A 29 5.16 0.16 -2.34
N GLU A 30 4.67 -0.68 -3.24
CA GLU A 30 3.72 -1.74 -2.91
C GLU A 30 4.32 -2.76 -1.94
N THR A 31 5.58 -3.12 -2.12
CA THR A 31 6.30 -4.04 -1.24
C THR A 31 6.40 -3.48 0.17
N ARG A 32 6.73 -2.18 0.32
CA ARG A 32 6.79 -1.51 1.62
C ARG A 32 5.43 -1.50 2.31
N GLU A 33 4.38 -1.19 1.57
CA GLU A 33 3.01 -1.19 2.09
C GLU A 33 2.63 -2.57 2.62
N HIS A 34 2.90 -3.63 1.86
CA HIS A 34 2.65 -5.01 2.29
C HIS A 34 3.43 -5.37 3.55
N GLN A 35 4.69 -4.98 3.65
CA GLN A 35 5.50 -5.23 4.84
C GLN A 35 4.93 -4.52 6.08
N GLU A 36 4.50 -3.28 5.93
CA GLU A 36 3.87 -2.52 7.02
C GLU A 36 2.59 -3.19 7.50
N LEU A 37 1.74 -3.66 6.57
CA LEU A 37 0.50 -4.35 6.90
C LEU A 37 0.75 -5.65 7.67
N HIS A 38 1.76 -6.40 7.28
CA HIS A 38 2.11 -7.64 7.97
C HIS A 38 2.68 -7.39 9.37
N ARG A 39 3.29 -6.23 9.61
CA ARG A 39 3.83 -5.83 10.93
C ARG A 39 2.79 -5.18 11.82
N ALA A 40 1.63 -4.79 11.30
CA ALA A 40 0.62 -4.11 12.07
C ALA A 40 0.18 -4.96 13.26
N GLN A 41 0.03 -4.34 14.41
CA GLN A 41 -0.42 -5.00 15.64
C GLN A 41 -1.86 -5.47 15.48
N CYS A 42 -2.17 -6.60 16.09
CA CYS A 42 -3.51 -7.18 16.04
C CYS A 42 -3.79 -7.95 17.34
N GLY A 43 -4.83 -7.54 18.07
CA GLY A 43 -5.24 -8.19 19.32
C GLY A 43 -6.15 -9.40 19.12
N PHE A 44 -6.30 -9.87 17.88
CA PHE A 44 -7.20 -10.98 17.54
C PHE A 44 -6.59 -11.79 16.38
N SER A 45 -7.10 -13.00 16.15
CA SER A 45 -6.66 -13.83 15.03
C SER A 45 -7.23 -13.31 13.72
N LYS A 46 -6.38 -13.09 12.72
CA LYS A 46 -6.78 -12.64 11.40
C LYS A 46 -7.33 -13.81 10.59
N LYS A 47 -8.48 -13.60 9.95
CA LYS A 47 -9.16 -14.62 9.14
C LYS A 47 -9.25 -14.16 7.69
N ALA A 48 -8.95 -15.08 6.76
CA ALA A 48 -9.11 -14.81 5.33
C ALA A 48 -10.58 -14.51 5.00
N GLY A 49 -10.80 -13.58 4.08
CA GLY A 49 -12.13 -13.13 3.67
C GLY A 49 -12.73 -12.03 4.53
N GLN A 50 -12.14 -11.75 5.68
CA GLN A 50 -12.63 -10.72 6.60
C GLN A 50 -11.94 -9.38 6.34
N ALA A 51 -12.70 -8.29 6.46
CA ALA A 51 -12.17 -6.93 6.40
C ALA A 51 -11.73 -6.45 7.78
N TYR A 52 -10.64 -5.71 7.80
CA TYR A 52 -10.07 -5.12 9.02
C TYR A 52 -9.77 -3.65 8.77
N HIS A 53 -9.90 -2.82 9.80
CA HIS A 53 -9.69 -1.37 9.73
C HIS A 53 -8.33 -1.03 10.32
N LEU A 54 -7.51 -0.35 9.55
CA LEU A 54 -6.14 -0.01 9.92
C LEU A 54 -6.10 1.39 10.50
N TYR A 55 -5.50 1.53 11.67
CA TYR A 55 -5.31 2.80 12.37
C TYR A 55 -3.84 3.02 12.65
N ARG A 56 -3.45 4.29 12.75
CA ARG A 56 -2.09 4.70 13.12
C ARG A 56 -2.12 5.34 14.50
N LYS A 57 -1.28 4.83 15.40
CA LYS A 57 -1.09 5.43 16.72
C LYS A 57 -0.23 6.70 16.60
N PRO A 58 -0.28 7.61 17.60
CA PRO A 58 0.62 8.77 17.62
C PRO A 58 2.11 8.41 17.53
N SER A 59 2.49 7.21 18.00
CA SER A 59 3.85 6.69 17.87
C SER A 59 4.26 6.32 16.45
N GLY A 60 3.31 6.27 15.51
CA GLY A 60 3.52 5.82 14.15
C GLY A 60 3.26 4.33 13.93
N GLU A 61 3.07 3.56 15.00
CA GLU A 61 2.74 2.15 14.89
C GLU A 61 1.36 1.93 14.29
N LEU A 62 1.23 0.89 13.45
CA LEU A 62 -0.02 0.50 12.83
C LEU A 62 -0.75 -0.54 13.66
N LEU A 63 -2.08 -0.46 13.67
CA LEU A 63 -2.95 -1.32 14.45
C LEU A 63 -4.16 -1.70 13.60
N PHE A 64 -4.48 -3.00 13.52
CA PHE A 64 -5.74 -3.46 12.95
C PHE A 64 -6.82 -3.54 14.02
N SER A 65 -8.04 -3.13 13.64
CA SER A 65 -9.22 -3.17 14.51
C SER A 65 -10.41 -3.72 13.72
N LEU A 66 -11.35 -4.32 14.43
CA LEU A 66 -12.64 -4.71 13.88
C LEU A 66 -13.65 -3.56 13.85
N VAL A 67 -13.32 -2.45 14.49
CA VAL A 67 -14.21 -1.29 14.62
C VAL A 67 -14.01 -0.35 13.44
N ASP A 68 -15.08 -0.14 12.64
CA ASP A 68 -15.10 0.82 11.55
C ASP A 68 -15.08 2.26 12.11
N PRO A 69 -14.47 3.23 11.40
CA PRO A 69 -14.48 4.63 11.87
C PRO A 69 -15.86 5.17 12.18
N SER A 70 -16.90 4.73 11.47
CA SER A 70 -18.28 5.17 11.69
C SER A 70 -18.92 4.59 12.97
N GLU A 71 -18.33 3.54 13.54
CA GLU A 71 -18.85 2.88 14.75
C GLU A 71 -18.38 3.54 16.06
N TRP A 72 -17.42 4.45 15.98
CA TRP A 72 -16.97 5.20 17.14
C TRP A 72 -18.02 6.23 17.55
N ARG A 73 -18.34 6.28 18.86
CA ARG A 73 -19.30 7.26 19.41
C ARG A 73 -18.78 8.69 19.40
N ALA A 74 -17.45 8.83 19.35
CA ALA A 74 -16.73 10.09 19.27
C ALA A 74 -15.67 9.92 18.19
N GLU A 75 -14.75 10.88 18.07
CA GLU A 75 -13.63 10.73 17.16
C GLU A 75 -12.81 9.47 17.51
N PRO A 76 -12.35 8.70 16.51
CA PRO A 76 -11.47 7.56 16.79
C PRO A 76 -10.23 8.01 17.55
N PRO A 77 -9.73 7.21 18.51
CA PRO A 77 -8.55 7.59 19.30
C PRO A 77 -7.27 7.60 18.47
N PHE A 78 -7.30 6.99 17.26
CA PHE A 78 -6.16 6.89 16.38
C PHE A 78 -6.55 7.33 14.98
N GLU A 79 -5.56 7.71 14.16
CA GLU A 79 -5.77 8.10 12.78
C GLU A 79 -6.19 6.88 11.94
N TYR A 80 -7.30 7.02 11.22
CA TYR A 80 -7.76 6.00 10.28
C TYR A 80 -6.90 6.02 9.03
N VAL A 81 -6.33 4.87 8.65
CA VAL A 81 -5.49 4.73 7.46
C VAL A 81 -6.26 4.12 6.30
N GLY A 82 -7.03 3.08 6.56
CA GLY A 82 -7.79 2.41 5.51
C GLY A 82 -8.42 1.10 5.98
N THR A 83 -9.20 0.50 5.09
CA THR A 83 -9.83 -0.80 5.33
C THR A 83 -9.25 -1.81 4.35
N TYR A 84 -8.83 -2.95 4.87
CA TYR A 84 -8.16 -4.00 4.10
C TYR A 84 -8.83 -5.35 4.34
N ARG A 85 -8.87 -6.19 3.32
CA ARG A 85 -9.34 -7.56 3.45
C ARG A 85 -8.17 -8.52 3.30
N LEU A 86 -8.10 -9.49 4.22
CA LEU A 86 -7.10 -10.56 4.12
C LEU A 86 -7.59 -11.58 3.10
N GLU A 87 -6.81 -11.82 2.06
CA GLU A 87 -7.13 -12.79 1.01
C GLU A 87 -6.68 -14.21 1.40
N LEU A 88 -7.17 -15.21 0.68
CA LEU A 88 -6.84 -16.62 0.95
C LEU A 88 -5.33 -16.92 0.85
N ASP A 89 -4.63 -16.22 -0.02
CA ASP A 89 -3.17 -16.34 -0.18
C ASP A 89 -2.39 -15.54 0.85
N LYS A 90 -3.08 -14.96 1.84
CA LYS A 90 -2.55 -14.13 2.92
C LYS A 90 -1.98 -12.79 2.45
N THR A 91 -2.38 -12.33 1.26
CA THR A 91 -2.12 -10.96 0.84
C THR A 91 -3.25 -10.04 1.30
N TRP A 92 -2.99 -8.74 1.34
CA TRP A 92 -3.96 -7.73 1.74
C TRP A 92 -4.49 -7.00 0.53
N LYS A 93 -5.82 -6.87 0.45
CA LYS A 93 -6.49 -6.07 -0.57
C LYS A 93 -7.09 -4.83 0.08
N LYS A 94 -6.69 -3.65 -0.40
CA LYS A 94 -7.23 -2.39 0.08
C LYS A 94 -8.66 -2.22 -0.43
N LEU A 95 -9.62 -1.99 0.48
CA LEU A 95 -11.02 -1.79 0.14
C LEU A 95 -11.39 -0.31 0.13
N LYS A 96 -10.84 0.49 1.05
CA LYS A 96 -11.03 1.95 1.09
C LYS A 96 -9.98 2.62 1.98
N GLY A 97 -9.87 3.93 1.84
CA GLY A 97 -8.93 4.73 2.64
C GLY A 97 -7.93 5.52 1.82
#